data_79e2367a21cf3ebe8a8d01ed61d1129a
#
_entry.id   79e2367a21cf3ebe8a8d01ed61d1129a
#
_cell.length_a   1.000
_cell.length_b   1.000
_cell.length_c   1.000
_cell.angle_alpha   90.00
_cell.angle_beta   90.00
_cell.angle_gamma   90.00
#
_symmetry.space_group_name_H-M   'P 1'
#
loop_
_entity.id
_entity.type
_entity.pdbx_description
1 polymer ?
#
loop_
_entity_poly.entity_id
_entity_poly.type
_entity_poly.pdbx_seq_one_letter_code
_entity_poly.pdbx_strand_id
1 'polypeptide(L)'
;IGLFRSEFLYLENSDFPTEEQQFQAYKRVLESMAGKKVIIRTLDIGADKQVDYFGLKKEENPALGYRAIRICLTRPEIFKTQLRALFRASVYGNLGIMFPMITSVSEVEKALAMCGEVKAELKEQGITVSDSVELGIMIETPAAAIISDKLAKLVDFFSVGTNDLTQYTLACDRQNPDIEQFCDTHHEAILRLIEMSAENAHKNGAWIGICGELAADTTLTETFLRMGIDELSVSPTFVLKVRDAVRNIDLSK
;
A
#
# COMPACT_ATOMS: atom_id res chain seq x y z
N ILE A 1 -7.47 -0.27 -10.25
CA ILE A 1 -6.32 0.55 -9.79
C ILE A 1 -5.67 -0.18 -8.63
N GLY A 2 -4.40 -0.62 -8.81
CA GLY A 2 -3.67 -1.35 -7.77
C GLY A 2 -3.02 -0.45 -6.71
N LEU A 3 -2.85 0.85 -7.01
CA LEU A 3 -2.37 1.83 -6.04
C LEU A 3 -2.90 3.23 -6.38
N PHE A 4 -3.80 3.73 -5.55
CA PHE A 4 -4.13 5.15 -5.46
C PHE A 4 -3.37 5.77 -4.29
N ARG A 5 -2.51 6.73 -4.57
CA ARG A 5 -1.68 7.42 -3.58
C ARG A 5 -2.45 8.59 -2.98
N SER A 6 -2.94 8.43 -1.76
CA SER A 6 -3.75 9.46 -1.08
C SER A 6 -2.95 10.66 -0.59
N GLU A 7 -1.62 10.54 -0.50
CA GLU A 7 -0.76 11.65 -0.04
C GLU A 7 -0.87 12.91 -0.90
N PHE A 8 -1.24 12.81 -2.17
CA PHE A 8 -1.46 13.99 -3.02
C PHE A 8 -2.55 14.92 -2.48
N LEU A 9 -3.56 14.36 -1.80
CA LEU A 9 -4.61 15.17 -1.16
C LEU A 9 -4.06 16.03 -0.01
N TYR A 10 -2.95 15.62 0.58
CA TYR A 10 -2.29 16.35 1.65
C TYR A 10 -1.24 17.33 1.08
N LEU A 11 -0.52 16.94 0.04
CA LEU A 11 0.54 17.75 -0.56
C LEU A 11 0.01 18.99 -1.30
N GLU A 12 -1.19 18.92 -1.84
CA GLU A 12 -1.82 20.00 -2.61
C GLU A 12 -2.55 21.03 -1.74
N ASN A 13 -2.68 20.77 -0.43
CA ASN A 13 -3.40 21.64 0.50
C ASN A 13 -2.44 22.38 1.44
N SER A 14 -2.92 23.50 1.99
CA SER A 14 -2.21 24.29 3.02
C SER A 14 -2.54 23.86 4.45
N ASP A 15 -3.48 22.92 4.62
CA ASP A 15 -3.93 22.33 5.88
C ASP A 15 -4.41 20.90 5.66
N PHE A 16 -4.70 20.17 6.73
CA PHE A 16 -5.23 18.81 6.63
C PHE A 16 -6.50 18.76 5.79
N PRO A 17 -6.57 17.87 4.78
CA PRO A 17 -7.77 17.70 4.00
C PRO A 17 -8.92 17.23 4.89
N THR A 18 -10.06 17.87 4.79
CA THR A 18 -11.26 17.51 5.55
C THR A 18 -11.77 16.13 5.14
N GLU A 19 -12.61 15.51 5.98
CA GLU A 19 -13.29 14.25 5.65
C GLU A 19 -14.05 14.38 4.33
N GLU A 20 -14.73 15.51 4.10
CA GLU A 20 -15.53 15.72 2.89
C GLU A 20 -14.66 15.85 1.63
N GLN A 21 -13.56 16.58 1.69
CA GLN A 21 -12.62 16.68 0.56
C GLN A 21 -12.06 15.32 0.17
N GLN A 22 -11.63 14.52 1.15
CA GLN A 22 -11.15 13.18 0.92
C GLN A 22 -12.24 12.25 0.38
N PHE A 23 -13.44 12.30 0.97
CA PHE A 23 -14.59 11.51 0.52
C PHE A 23 -14.92 11.79 -0.95
N GLN A 24 -14.98 13.04 -1.38
CA GLN A 24 -15.28 13.40 -2.77
C GLN A 24 -14.20 12.89 -3.75
N ALA A 25 -12.92 12.93 -3.35
CA ALA A 25 -11.85 12.40 -4.17
C ALA A 25 -11.95 10.87 -4.34
N TYR A 26 -12.16 10.15 -3.24
CA TYR A 26 -12.26 8.68 -3.27
C TYR A 26 -13.53 8.21 -4.00
N LYS A 27 -14.67 8.85 -3.74
CA LYS A 27 -15.92 8.58 -4.45
C LYS A 27 -15.76 8.71 -5.97
N ARG A 28 -15.18 9.83 -6.43
CA ARG A 28 -14.96 10.07 -7.87
C ARG A 28 -14.16 8.96 -8.53
N VAL A 29 -13.10 8.50 -7.87
CA VAL A 29 -12.26 7.42 -8.41
C VAL A 29 -13.04 6.11 -8.46
N LEU A 30 -13.75 5.75 -7.40
CA LEU A 30 -14.53 4.51 -7.33
C LEU A 30 -15.62 4.47 -8.38
N GLU A 31 -16.39 5.56 -8.55
CA GLU A 31 -17.42 5.69 -9.60
C GLU A 31 -16.81 5.57 -11.01
N SER A 32 -15.66 6.22 -11.25
CA SER A 32 -14.98 6.19 -12.54
C SER A 32 -14.47 4.80 -12.94
N MET A 33 -14.24 3.92 -11.97
CA MET A 33 -13.74 2.57 -12.21
C MET A 33 -14.84 1.53 -12.49
N ALA A 34 -16.12 1.94 -12.46
CA ALA A 34 -17.26 1.12 -12.84
C ALA A 34 -17.24 -0.29 -12.20
N GLY A 35 -17.07 -0.37 -10.89
CA GLY A 35 -17.06 -1.61 -10.11
C GLY A 35 -15.72 -2.39 -10.14
N LYS A 36 -14.75 -1.96 -10.92
CA LYS A 36 -13.40 -2.55 -10.86
C LYS A 36 -12.72 -2.16 -9.55
N LYS A 37 -11.89 -3.07 -9.02
CA LYS A 37 -11.15 -2.87 -7.77
C LYS A 37 -10.27 -1.62 -7.80
N VAL A 38 -10.33 -0.85 -6.72
CA VAL A 38 -9.46 0.31 -6.46
C VAL A 38 -8.84 0.15 -5.10
N ILE A 39 -7.53 0.01 -5.06
CA ILE A 39 -6.75 -0.02 -3.81
C ILE A 39 -6.33 1.41 -3.49
N ILE A 40 -6.78 1.92 -2.34
CA ILE A 40 -6.40 3.23 -1.84
C ILE A 40 -5.45 3.05 -0.65
N ARG A 41 -4.23 3.54 -0.81
CA ARG A 41 -3.24 3.55 0.25
C ARG A 41 -3.57 4.68 1.23
N THR A 42 -3.57 4.39 2.53
CA THR A 42 -3.69 5.42 3.56
C THR A 42 -2.44 6.30 3.57
N LEU A 43 -2.46 7.34 4.38
CA LEU A 43 -1.42 8.36 4.47
C LEU A 43 0.00 7.76 4.48
N ASP A 44 0.81 8.19 3.50
CA ASP A 44 2.24 7.91 3.43
C ASP A 44 3.03 9.22 3.26
N ILE A 45 2.96 10.06 4.29
CA ILE A 45 3.73 11.30 4.44
C ILE A 45 4.86 11.08 5.45
N GLY A 46 5.91 11.87 5.34
CA GLY A 46 7.18 11.74 6.04
C GLY A 46 8.31 11.46 5.04
N ALA A 47 9.51 11.21 5.52
CA ALA A 47 10.69 11.05 4.70
C ALA A 47 10.92 12.27 3.78
N ASP A 48 10.83 12.06 2.46
CA ASP A 48 11.00 13.07 1.41
C ASP A 48 9.78 13.95 1.16
N LYS A 49 8.60 13.52 1.67
CA LYS A 49 7.33 14.22 1.48
C LYS A 49 6.95 14.99 2.75
N GLN A 50 7.65 16.07 3.01
CA GLN A 50 7.35 16.93 4.17
C GLN A 50 6.33 17.99 3.80
N VAL A 51 5.40 18.22 4.72
CA VAL A 51 4.36 19.26 4.63
C VAL A 51 4.38 20.03 5.94
N ASP A 52 4.58 21.34 5.86
CA ASP A 52 4.82 22.21 7.03
C ASP A 52 3.74 22.10 8.11
N TYR A 53 2.47 22.03 7.71
CA TYR A 53 1.35 21.97 8.67
C TYR A 53 1.28 20.64 9.46
N PHE A 54 2.02 19.59 9.07
CA PHE A 54 2.19 18.40 9.91
C PHE A 54 3.01 18.68 11.15
N GLY A 55 3.88 19.70 11.13
CA GLY A 55 4.74 20.05 12.25
C GLY A 55 5.75 18.95 12.57
N LEU A 56 6.17 18.17 11.56
CA LEU A 56 7.15 17.09 11.75
C LEU A 56 8.51 17.70 12.07
N LYS A 57 9.20 17.11 13.04
CA LYS A 57 10.57 17.50 13.34
C LYS A 57 11.50 17.04 12.23
N LYS A 58 12.56 17.81 12.00
CA LYS A 58 13.64 17.37 11.11
C LYS A 58 14.32 16.16 11.71
N GLU A 59 14.44 15.10 10.93
CA GLU A 59 15.11 13.85 11.30
C GLU A 59 16.39 13.67 10.49
N GLU A 60 17.39 12.98 11.06
CA GLU A 60 18.62 12.65 10.34
C GLU A 60 18.39 11.58 9.27
N ASN A 61 17.48 10.62 9.53
CA ASN A 61 17.12 9.53 8.64
C ASN A 61 15.60 9.47 8.44
N PRO A 62 15.00 10.41 7.69
CA PRO A 62 13.54 10.52 7.57
C PRO A 62 12.85 9.26 7.05
N ALA A 63 13.50 8.50 6.17
CA ALA A 63 12.97 7.24 5.64
C ALA A 63 12.80 6.17 6.73
N LEU A 64 13.61 6.20 7.79
CA LEU A 64 13.54 5.31 8.96
C LEU A 64 12.74 5.91 10.12
N GLY A 65 12.23 7.11 9.96
CA GLY A 65 11.69 7.95 11.02
C GLY A 65 10.17 7.87 11.19
N TYR A 66 9.61 9.00 11.57
CA TYR A 66 8.19 9.19 11.88
C TYR A 66 7.41 9.47 10.60
N ARG A 67 6.89 8.39 9.98
CA ARG A 67 6.17 8.43 8.70
C ARG A 67 5.02 7.44 8.65
N ALA A 68 4.13 7.63 7.69
CA ALA A 68 3.10 6.68 7.27
C ALA A 68 2.25 6.15 8.44
N ILE A 69 2.16 4.83 8.60
CA ILE A 69 1.37 4.20 9.67
C ILE A 69 1.77 4.67 11.07
N ARG A 70 3.03 5.05 11.29
CA ARG A 70 3.50 5.56 12.59
C ARG A 70 2.81 6.88 12.93
N ILE A 71 2.64 7.78 11.95
CA ILE A 71 1.84 9.00 12.10
C ILE A 71 0.37 8.63 12.36
N CYS A 72 -0.19 7.75 11.57
CA CYS A 72 -1.59 7.34 11.68
C CYS A 72 -1.94 6.80 13.07
N LEU A 73 -1.08 5.97 13.65
CA LEU A 73 -1.34 5.34 14.96
C LEU A 73 -1.08 6.28 16.16
N THR A 74 -0.28 7.31 16.00
CA THR A 74 0.05 8.26 17.07
C THR A 74 -0.73 9.57 16.96
N ARG A 75 -1.36 9.82 15.81
CA ARG A 75 -2.26 10.95 15.54
C ARG A 75 -3.60 10.43 15.02
N PRO A 76 -4.38 9.76 15.88
CA PRO A 76 -5.60 9.04 15.49
C PRO A 76 -6.66 9.95 14.84
N GLU A 77 -6.67 11.24 15.15
CA GLU A 77 -7.57 12.23 14.55
C GLU A 77 -7.39 12.35 13.04
N ILE A 78 -6.14 12.31 12.55
CA ILE A 78 -5.83 12.36 11.11
C ILE A 78 -6.28 11.05 10.45
N PHE A 79 -5.92 9.92 11.06
CA PHE A 79 -6.20 8.60 10.52
C PHE A 79 -7.70 8.30 10.50
N LYS A 80 -8.42 8.59 11.59
CA LYS A 80 -9.89 8.42 11.64
C LYS A 80 -10.60 9.28 10.60
N THR A 81 -10.17 10.52 10.39
CA THR A 81 -10.73 11.39 9.32
C THR A 81 -10.58 10.73 7.95
N GLN A 82 -9.41 10.17 7.64
CA GLN A 82 -9.17 9.45 6.39
C GLN A 82 -10.02 8.18 6.28
N LEU A 83 -10.05 7.36 7.33
CA LEU A 83 -10.84 6.12 7.36
C LEU A 83 -12.33 6.39 7.19
N ARG A 84 -12.87 7.44 7.84
CA ARG A 84 -14.27 7.85 7.67
C ARG A 84 -14.57 8.17 6.22
N ALA A 85 -13.72 8.96 5.58
CA ALA A 85 -13.88 9.32 4.17
C ALA A 85 -13.84 8.07 3.26
N LEU A 86 -12.90 7.14 3.50
CA LEU A 86 -12.78 5.89 2.76
C LEU A 86 -14.03 5.00 2.92
N PHE A 87 -14.48 4.77 4.15
CA PHE A 87 -15.66 3.94 4.39
C PHE A 87 -16.95 4.57 3.87
N ARG A 88 -17.11 5.89 3.94
CA ARG A 88 -18.22 6.59 3.28
C ARG A 88 -18.19 6.41 1.76
N ALA A 89 -17.00 6.41 1.16
CA ALA A 89 -16.84 6.21 -0.26
C ALA A 89 -17.05 4.76 -0.71
N SER A 90 -16.97 3.80 0.18
CA SER A 90 -16.98 2.36 -0.13
C SER A 90 -18.25 1.87 -0.84
N VAL A 91 -19.37 2.57 -0.68
CA VAL A 91 -20.65 2.21 -1.35
C VAL A 91 -20.69 2.59 -2.83
N TYR A 92 -19.71 3.33 -3.33
CA TYR A 92 -19.65 3.83 -4.71
C TYR A 92 -18.78 2.97 -5.64
N GLY A 93 -18.17 1.88 -5.14
CA GLY A 93 -17.39 0.96 -5.95
C GLY A 93 -16.68 -0.11 -5.14
N ASN A 94 -15.79 -0.86 -5.78
CA ASN A 94 -15.02 -1.94 -5.14
C ASN A 94 -13.74 -1.38 -4.53
N LEU A 95 -13.76 -1.15 -3.21
CA LEU A 95 -12.68 -0.52 -2.46
C LEU A 95 -11.84 -1.55 -1.70
N GLY A 96 -10.52 -1.45 -1.85
CA GLY A 96 -9.54 -1.98 -0.91
C GLY A 96 -8.78 -0.84 -0.22
N ILE A 97 -8.53 -0.97 1.07
CA ILE A 97 -7.75 -0.03 1.86
C ILE A 97 -6.42 -0.68 2.21
N MET A 98 -5.32 0.02 1.98
CA MET A 98 -3.97 -0.49 2.15
C MET A 98 -3.17 0.35 3.14
N PHE A 99 -2.58 -0.30 4.16
CA PHE A 99 -1.75 0.38 5.18
C PHE A 99 -0.26 0.27 4.81
N PRO A 100 0.45 1.41 4.65
CA PRO A 100 1.88 1.43 4.33
C PRO A 100 2.77 1.23 5.56
N MET A 101 4.04 0.91 5.33
CA MET A 101 5.13 0.92 6.33
C MET A 101 4.91 0.02 7.54
N ILE A 102 4.23 -1.10 7.37
CA ILE A 102 4.02 -2.09 8.43
C ILE A 102 5.35 -2.78 8.79
N THR A 103 5.58 -2.94 10.09
CA THR A 103 6.74 -3.66 10.64
C THR A 103 6.36 -4.71 11.68
N SER A 104 5.13 -4.70 12.17
CA SER A 104 4.69 -5.60 13.25
C SER A 104 3.21 -5.97 13.16
N VAL A 105 2.85 -7.10 13.80
CA VAL A 105 1.48 -7.55 14.00
C VAL A 105 0.65 -6.50 14.77
N SER A 106 1.24 -5.92 15.81
CA SER A 106 0.56 -4.92 16.66
C SER A 106 0.15 -3.65 15.90
N GLU A 107 0.91 -3.24 14.88
CA GLU A 107 0.53 -2.10 14.04
C GLU A 107 -0.72 -2.43 13.23
N VAL A 108 -0.78 -3.61 12.64
CA VAL A 108 -1.95 -4.08 11.87
C VAL A 108 -3.18 -4.20 12.78
N GLU A 109 -3.04 -4.86 13.94
CA GLU A 109 -4.14 -4.99 14.90
C GLU A 109 -4.73 -3.64 15.33
N LYS A 110 -3.87 -2.65 15.60
CA LYS A 110 -4.31 -1.28 15.95
C LYS A 110 -5.02 -0.60 14.77
N ALA A 111 -4.51 -0.74 13.55
CA ALA A 111 -5.14 -0.16 12.37
C ALA A 111 -6.52 -0.78 12.11
N LEU A 112 -6.63 -2.10 12.24
CA LEU A 112 -7.90 -2.83 12.10
C LEU A 112 -8.91 -2.46 13.19
N ALA A 113 -8.45 -2.29 14.45
CA ALA A 113 -9.30 -1.83 15.55
C ALA A 113 -9.89 -0.44 15.24
N MET A 114 -9.07 0.50 14.76
CA MET A 114 -9.53 1.83 14.35
C MET A 114 -10.52 1.77 13.17
N CYS A 115 -10.33 0.85 12.22
CA CYS A 115 -11.32 0.61 11.16
C CYS A 115 -12.66 0.13 11.75
N GLY A 116 -12.63 -0.77 12.72
CA GLY A 116 -13.83 -1.24 13.42
C GLY A 116 -14.56 -0.13 14.17
N GLU A 117 -13.83 0.70 14.91
CA GLU A 117 -14.36 1.88 15.61
C GLU A 117 -15.05 2.84 14.63
N VAL A 118 -14.36 3.20 13.54
CA VAL A 118 -14.89 4.13 12.53
C VAL A 118 -16.15 3.57 11.85
N LYS A 119 -16.16 2.27 11.51
CA LYS A 119 -17.36 1.63 10.93
C LYS A 119 -18.55 1.69 11.91
N ALA A 120 -18.30 1.45 13.20
CA ALA A 120 -19.34 1.53 14.23
C ALA A 120 -19.89 2.95 14.37
N GLU A 121 -19.01 3.96 14.46
CA GLU A 121 -19.37 5.38 14.52
C GLU A 121 -20.23 5.81 13.31
N LEU A 122 -19.85 5.42 12.10
CA LEU A 122 -20.60 5.73 10.87
C LEU A 122 -21.99 5.08 10.88
N LYS A 123 -22.07 3.83 11.33
CA LYS A 123 -23.34 3.10 11.45
C LYS A 123 -24.28 3.76 12.45
N GLU A 124 -23.78 4.19 13.61
CA GLU A 124 -24.56 4.93 14.61
C GLU A 124 -25.11 6.24 14.07
N GLN A 125 -24.38 6.88 13.15
CA GLN A 125 -24.79 8.10 12.44
C GLN A 125 -25.76 7.82 11.27
N GLY A 126 -26.12 6.57 11.02
CA GLY A 126 -27.00 6.19 9.90
C GLY A 126 -26.32 6.25 8.54
N ILE A 127 -24.99 6.28 8.50
CA ILE A 127 -24.22 6.33 7.26
C ILE A 127 -23.94 4.89 6.81
N THR A 128 -24.35 4.56 5.59
CA THR A 128 -24.11 3.24 4.99
C THR A 128 -22.66 3.09 4.57
N VAL A 129 -22.07 1.95 4.90
CA VAL A 129 -20.74 1.51 4.44
C VAL A 129 -20.85 0.14 3.78
N SER A 130 -19.96 -0.17 2.85
CA SER A 130 -19.92 -1.50 2.22
C SER A 130 -19.32 -2.53 3.19
N ASP A 131 -19.91 -3.72 3.23
CA ASP A 131 -19.37 -4.86 3.98
C ASP A 131 -18.23 -5.58 3.25
N SER A 132 -18.02 -5.29 1.97
CA SER A 132 -17.04 -5.95 1.10
C SER A 132 -15.72 -5.17 0.93
N VAL A 133 -15.41 -4.25 1.85
CA VAL A 133 -14.13 -3.53 1.81
C VAL A 133 -12.99 -4.45 2.24
N GLU A 134 -12.06 -4.71 1.33
CA GLU A 134 -10.84 -5.46 1.65
C GLU A 134 -9.85 -4.57 2.40
N LEU A 135 -9.20 -5.11 3.43
CA LEU A 135 -8.17 -4.44 4.21
C LEU A 135 -6.84 -5.17 3.99
N GLY A 136 -5.84 -4.45 3.51
CA GLY A 136 -4.53 -5.02 3.22
C GLY A 136 -3.38 -4.15 3.71
N ILE A 137 -2.17 -4.65 3.52
CA ILE A 137 -0.94 -3.97 3.93
C ILE A 137 0.08 -3.95 2.81
N MET A 138 0.99 -2.98 2.88
CA MET A 138 2.20 -3.05 2.06
C MET A 138 3.25 -3.94 2.72
N ILE A 139 3.84 -4.81 1.92
CA ILE A 139 5.08 -5.54 2.25
C ILE A 139 6.22 -4.71 1.64
N GLU A 140 6.75 -3.81 2.42
CA GLU A 140 7.81 -2.89 1.96
C GLU A 140 8.93 -2.71 2.99
N THR A 141 8.86 -3.46 4.10
CA THR A 141 9.94 -3.60 5.06
C THR A 141 10.37 -5.05 5.17
N PRO A 142 11.66 -5.36 5.35
CA PRO A 142 12.10 -6.73 5.58
C PRO A 142 11.41 -7.39 6.78
N ALA A 143 11.10 -6.60 7.81
CA ALA A 143 10.38 -7.07 8.99
C ALA A 143 9.00 -7.63 8.62
N ALA A 144 8.20 -6.89 7.83
CA ALA A 144 6.89 -7.35 7.37
C ALA A 144 6.99 -8.61 6.53
N ALA A 145 7.97 -8.67 5.59
CA ALA A 145 8.18 -9.84 4.75
C ALA A 145 8.50 -11.10 5.57
N ILE A 146 9.40 -10.99 6.57
CA ILE A 146 9.81 -12.11 7.42
C ILE A 146 8.65 -12.65 8.28
N ILE A 147 7.75 -11.79 8.76
CA ILE A 147 6.61 -12.20 9.59
C ILE A 147 5.29 -12.28 8.79
N SER A 148 5.37 -12.33 7.46
CA SER A 148 4.21 -12.33 6.57
C SER A 148 3.23 -13.49 6.83
N ASP A 149 3.71 -14.63 7.34
CA ASP A 149 2.88 -15.75 7.78
C ASP A 149 1.90 -15.38 8.91
N LYS A 150 2.26 -14.45 9.77
CA LYS A 150 1.41 -13.92 10.85
C LYS A 150 0.50 -12.81 10.35
N LEU A 151 1.04 -11.92 9.51
CA LEU A 151 0.31 -10.78 8.96
C LEU A 151 -0.81 -11.22 8.01
N ALA A 152 -0.59 -12.25 7.19
CA ALA A 152 -1.59 -12.78 6.25
C ALA A 152 -2.86 -13.34 6.91
N LYS A 153 -2.81 -13.66 8.21
CA LYS A 153 -3.99 -14.09 8.98
C LYS A 153 -4.92 -12.95 9.37
N LEU A 154 -4.48 -11.71 9.23
CA LEU A 154 -5.16 -10.53 9.72
C LEU A 154 -5.75 -9.68 8.59
N VAL A 155 -5.31 -9.87 7.36
CA VAL A 155 -5.64 -9.00 6.23
C VAL A 155 -6.06 -9.79 5.01
N ASP A 156 -6.77 -9.14 4.09
CA ASP A 156 -7.29 -9.76 2.87
C ASP A 156 -6.25 -9.82 1.76
N PHE A 157 -5.25 -8.92 1.79
CA PHE A 157 -4.23 -8.87 0.75
C PHE A 157 -2.90 -8.24 1.20
N PHE A 158 -1.87 -8.55 0.43
CA PHE A 158 -0.58 -7.87 0.44
C PHE A 158 -0.33 -7.12 -0.86
N SER A 159 0.38 -6.01 -0.77
CA SER A 159 0.94 -5.31 -1.93
C SER A 159 2.42 -5.02 -1.68
N VAL A 160 3.29 -5.58 -2.53
CA VAL A 160 4.74 -5.42 -2.32
C VAL A 160 5.18 -4.06 -2.84
N GLY A 161 5.69 -3.21 -1.94
CA GLY A 161 6.31 -1.93 -2.26
C GLY A 161 7.80 -2.11 -2.53
N THR A 162 8.15 -2.54 -3.75
CA THR A 162 9.52 -2.97 -4.07
C THR A 162 10.58 -1.89 -3.89
N ASN A 163 10.23 -0.61 -4.06
CA ASN A 163 11.16 0.48 -3.91
C ASN A 163 11.66 0.61 -2.47
N ASP A 164 10.72 0.68 -1.49
CA ASP A 164 11.05 0.75 -0.07
C ASP A 164 11.62 -0.59 0.44
N LEU A 165 11.09 -1.73 -0.04
CA LEU A 165 11.64 -3.05 0.30
C LEU A 165 13.11 -3.17 -0.10
N THR A 166 13.47 -2.71 -1.30
CA THR A 166 14.87 -2.71 -1.77
C THR A 166 15.71 -1.78 -0.89
N GLN A 167 15.26 -0.55 -0.67
CA GLN A 167 15.95 0.44 0.14
C GLN A 167 16.29 -0.10 1.53
N TYR A 168 15.32 -0.68 2.22
CA TYR A 168 15.52 -1.18 3.59
C TYR A 168 16.29 -2.51 3.66
N THR A 169 16.12 -3.37 2.67
CA THR A 169 16.83 -4.66 2.63
C THR A 169 18.30 -4.48 2.32
N LEU A 170 18.64 -3.62 1.37
CA LEU A 170 20.02 -3.38 0.96
C LEU A 170 20.69 -2.23 1.73
N ALA A 171 19.98 -1.57 2.65
CA ALA A 171 20.44 -0.38 3.35
C ALA A 171 20.94 0.74 2.39
N CYS A 172 20.25 0.92 1.29
CA CYS A 172 20.57 1.85 0.21
C CYS A 172 19.52 2.95 0.12
N ASP A 173 19.93 4.20 0.32
CA ASP A 173 19.04 5.34 0.07
C ASP A 173 18.85 5.54 -1.43
N ARG A 174 17.68 5.22 -1.96
CA ARG A 174 17.33 5.34 -3.39
C ARG A 174 17.36 6.77 -3.92
N GLN A 175 17.40 7.77 -3.02
CA GLN A 175 17.49 9.18 -3.39
C GLN A 175 18.94 9.68 -3.49
N ASN A 176 19.91 8.87 -3.08
CA ASN A 176 21.31 9.20 -3.14
C ASN A 176 21.93 8.64 -4.43
N PRO A 177 22.23 9.50 -5.45
CA PRO A 177 22.78 9.05 -6.72
C PRO A 177 24.19 8.46 -6.60
N ASP A 178 24.93 8.79 -5.53
CA ASP A 178 26.32 8.31 -5.35
C ASP A 178 26.39 6.82 -5.02
N ILE A 179 25.29 6.23 -4.56
CA ILE A 179 25.21 4.81 -4.16
C ILE A 179 24.23 3.99 -5.02
N GLU A 180 23.74 4.52 -6.13
CA GLU A 180 22.79 3.83 -7.03
C GLU A 180 23.28 2.44 -7.44
N GLN A 181 24.59 2.28 -7.69
CA GLN A 181 25.20 1.00 -8.04
C GLN A 181 25.05 -0.11 -6.99
N PHE A 182 24.74 0.24 -5.74
CA PHE A 182 24.49 -0.72 -4.65
C PHE A 182 23.02 -1.03 -4.44
N CYS A 183 22.13 -0.33 -5.13
CA CYS A 183 20.68 -0.49 -5.04
C CYS A 183 20.14 -1.43 -6.12
N ASP A 184 20.69 -2.64 -6.20
CA ASP A 184 20.26 -3.65 -7.16
C ASP A 184 18.83 -4.13 -6.85
N THR A 185 17.87 -3.69 -7.65
CA THR A 185 16.46 -4.06 -7.51
C THR A 185 16.19 -5.54 -7.87
N HIS A 186 17.09 -6.20 -8.61
CA HIS A 186 17.03 -7.63 -8.94
C HIS A 186 17.75 -8.51 -7.92
N HIS A 187 18.23 -7.94 -6.83
CA HIS A 187 18.99 -8.65 -5.81
C HIS A 187 18.22 -9.86 -5.27
N GLU A 188 18.93 -10.99 -5.14
CA GLU A 188 18.37 -12.26 -4.68
C GLU A 188 17.56 -12.14 -3.37
N ALA A 189 18.03 -11.32 -2.42
CA ALA A 189 17.31 -11.12 -1.17
C ALA A 189 15.92 -10.52 -1.37
N ILE A 190 15.75 -9.61 -2.35
CA ILE A 190 14.46 -8.98 -2.64
C ILE A 190 13.51 -10.02 -3.22
N LEU A 191 13.97 -10.79 -4.21
CA LEU A 191 13.17 -11.84 -4.85
C LEU A 191 12.73 -12.91 -3.84
N ARG A 192 13.62 -13.33 -2.93
CA ARG A 192 13.29 -14.27 -1.84
C ARG A 192 12.25 -13.71 -0.86
N LEU A 193 12.33 -12.43 -0.50
CA LEU A 193 11.34 -11.80 0.38
C LEU A 193 9.96 -11.71 -0.30
N ILE A 194 9.93 -11.45 -1.61
CA ILE A 194 8.68 -11.45 -2.40
C ILE A 194 8.09 -12.85 -2.45
N GLU A 195 8.87 -13.85 -2.82
CA GLU A 195 8.44 -15.26 -2.90
C GLU A 195 7.88 -15.75 -1.56
N MET A 196 8.61 -15.54 -0.47
CA MET A 196 8.18 -15.92 0.87
C MET A 196 6.85 -15.23 1.26
N SER A 197 6.70 -13.97 0.89
CA SER A 197 5.46 -13.22 1.17
C SER A 197 4.29 -13.75 0.34
N ALA A 198 4.52 -14.14 -0.91
CA ALA A 198 3.51 -14.74 -1.78
C ALA A 198 3.03 -16.09 -1.24
N GLU A 199 3.97 -16.97 -0.88
CA GLU A 199 3.63 -18.26 -0.27
C GLU A 199 2.80 -18.08 1.02
N ASN A 200 3.22 -17.17 1.90
CA ASN A 200 2.55 -16.94 3.16
C ASN A 200 1.16 -16.31 2.99
N ALA A 201 0.99 -15.40 2.01
CA ALA A 201 -0.31 -14.86 1.64
C ALA A 201 -1.27 -15.98 1.23
N HIS A 202 -0.90 -16.78 0.23
CA HIS A 202 -1.75 -17.84 -0.31
C HIS A 202 -2.06 -18.94 0.70
N LYS A 203 -1.09 -19.34 1.54
CA LYS A 203 -1.31 -20.31 2.64
C LYS A 203 -2.40 -19.87 3.62
N ASN A 204 -2.66 -18.56 3.70
CA ASN A 204 -3.65 -17.97 4.61
C ASN A 204 -4.88 -17.39 3.87
N GLY A 205 -4.99 -17.59 2.55
CA GLY A 205 -6.14 -17.15 1.75
C GLY A 205 -6.12 -15.66 1.36
N ALA A 206 -5.01 -14.96 1.60
CA ALA A 206 -4.81 -13.60 1.12
C ALA A 206 -4.24 -13.61 -0.31
N TRP A 207 -4.60 -12.64 -1.14
CA TRP A 207 -3.96 -12.43 -2.43
C TRP A 207 -2.77 -11.46 -2.29
N ILE A 208 -1.88 -11.44 -3.28
CA ILE A 208 -0.69 -10.59 -3.27
C ILE A 208 -0.42 -9.94 -4.62
N GLY A 209 -0.16 -8.64 -4.59
CA GLY A 209 0.27 -7.86 -5.75
C GLY A 209 1.63 -7.18 -5.54
N ILE A 210 2.14 -6.58 -6.61
CA ILE A 210 3.32 -5.71 -6.59
C ILE A 210 2.91 -4.33 -7.07
N CYS A 211 3.23 -3.28 -6.32
CA CYS A 211 2.92 -1.89 -6.65
C CYS A 211 4.15 -0.98 -6.80
N GLY A 212 5.34 -1.52 -6.65
CA GLY A 212 6.60 -0.84 -6.89
C GLY A 212 7.05 -0.87 -8.35
N GLU A 213 8.18 -0.24 -8.65
CA GLU A 213 8.69 -0.11 -10.02
C GLU A 213 9.02 -1.45 -10.68
N LEU A 214 9.41 -2.46 -9.91
CA LEU A 214 9.67 -3.81 -10.43
C LEU A 214 8.46 -4.45 -11.10
N ALA A 215 7.23 -4.03 -10.78
CA ALA A 215 6.03 -4.52 -11.47
C ALA A 215 6.04 -4.21 -12.98
N ALA A 216 6.74 -3.15 -13.41
CA ALA A 216 6.85 -2.74 -14.80
C ALA A 216 8.03 -3.40 -15.53
N ASP A 217 8.90 -4.10 -14.82
CA ASP A 217 10.05 -4.80 -15.39
C ASP A 217 9.62 -6.12 -16.02
N THR A 218 9.51 -6.13 -17.34
CA THR A 218 9.07 -7.30 -18.08
C THR A 218 10.06 -8.48 -18.07
N THR A 219 11.31 -8.27 -17.65
CA THR A 219 12.29 -9.36 -17.50
C THR A 219 11.99 -10.21 -16.26
N LEU A 220 11.30 -9.66 -15.25
CA LEU A 220 10.88 -10.35 -14.05
C LEU A 220 9.41 -10.83 -14.08
N THR A 221 8.64 -10.46 -15.11
CA THR A 221 7.20 -10.81 -15.16
C THR A 221 6.97 -12.32 -15.00
N GLU A 222 7.72 -13.17 -15.71
CA GLU A 222 7.57 -14.63 -15.59
C GLU A 222 7.92 -15.12 -14.18
N THR A 223 9.00 -14.60 -13.60
CA THR A 223 9.41 -14.92 -12.23
C THR A 223 8.31 -14.60 -11.24
N PHE A 224 7.71 -13.43 -11.32
CA PHE A 224 6.62 -13.03 -10.43
C PHE A 224 5.36 -13.90 -10.60
N LEU A 225 5.00 -14.25 -11.84
CA LEU A 225 3.87 -15.14 -12.08
C LEU A 225 4.13 -16.56 -11.51
N ARG A 226 5.36 -17.07 -11.62
CA ARG A 226 5.74 -18.36 -11.04
C ARG A 226 5.79 -18.35 -9.51
N MET A 227 6.11 -17.21 -8.89
CA MET A 227 5.98 -17.00 -7.45
C MET A 227 4.51 -16.92 -6.99
N GLY A 228 3.55 -16.83 -7.92
CA GLY A 228 2.13 -16.72 -7.62
C GLY A 228 1.67 -15.29 -7.35
N ILE A 229 2.35 -14.28 -7.88
CA ILE A 229 1.88 -12.89 -7.79
C ILE A 229 0.59 -12.71 -8.59
N ASP A 230 -0.47 -12.25 -7.92
CA ASP A 230 -1.82 -12.13 -8.48
C ASP A 230 -2.02 -10.81 -9.24
N GLU A 231 -1.28 -9.75 -8.89
CA GLU A 231 -1.43 -8.42 -9.47
C GLU A 231 -0.08 -7.73 -9.71
N LEU A 232 0.09 -7.15 -10.89
CA LEU A 232 1.18 -6.23 -11.22
C LEU A 232 0.61 -4.83 -11.45
N SER A 233 0.71 -3.97 -10.43
CA SER A 233 0.26 -2.58 -10.48
C SER A 233 1.34 -1.68 -11.06
N VAL A 234 1.07 -1.10 -12.22
CA VAL A 234 2.03 -0.30 -12.97
C VAL A 234 1.45 1.06 -13.36
N SER A 235 2.32 2.00 -13.68
CA SER A 235 1.89 3.28 -14.27
C SER A 235 1.12 3.03 -15.58
N PRO A 236 0.13 3.87 -15.92
CA PRO A 236 -0.73 3.66 -17.09
C PRO A 236 0.03 3.42 -18.41
N THR A 237 1.19 4.04 -18.56
CA THR A 237 2.07 3.90 -19.74
C THR A 237 2.65 2.50 -19.92
N PHE A 238 2.78 1.72 -18.83
CA PHE A 238 3.34 0.36 -18.86
C PHE A 238 2.28 -0.73 -18.96
N VAL A 239 0.99 -0.41 -18.78
CA VAL A 239 -0.09 -1.42 -18.71
C VAL A 239 -0.11 -2.32 -19.95
N LEU A 240 -0.02 -1.77 -21.15
CA LEU A 240 -0.06 -2.57 -22.38
C LEU A 240 1.16 -3.46 -22.53
N LYS A 241 2.35 -2.95 -22.18
CA LYS A 241 3.62 -3.69 -22.25
C LYS A 241 3.61 -4.89 -21.29
N VAL A 242 3.19 -4.67 -20.05
CA VAL A 242 3.12 -5.75 -19.04
C VAL A 242 2.04 -6.78 -19.40
N ARG A 243 0.88 -6.33 -19.88
CA ARG A 243 -0.17 -7.24 -20.36
C ARG A 243 0.28 -8.11 -21.52
N ASP A 244 1.06 -7.57 -22.44
CA ASP A 244 1.64 -8.33 -23.55
C ASP A 244 2.63 -9.37 -23.02
N ALA A 245 3.55 -8.99 -22.12
CA ALA A 245 4.46 -9.92 -21.49
C ALA A 245 3.72 -11.08 -20.80
N VAL A 246 2.73 -10.78 -19.96
CA VAL A 246 1.92 -11.79 -19.24
C VAL A 246 1.22 -12.77 -20.24
N ARG A 247 0.67 -12.28 -21.34
CA ARG A 247 -0.04 -13.12 -22.32
C ARG A 247 0.86 -14.06 -23.09
N ASN A 248 2.16 -13.77 -23.18
CA ASN A 248 3.13 -14.58 -23.91
C ASN A 248 3.84 -15.62 -23.00
N ILE A 249 3.54 -15.64 -21.69
CA ILE A 249 4.11 -16.59 -20.74
C ILE A 249 3.24 -17.85 -20.66
N ASP A 250 3.88 -18.99 -20.75
CA ASP A 250 3.27 -20.32 -20.59
C ASP A 250 3.76 -20.92 -19.26
N LEU A 251 2.89 -20.88 -18.25
CA LEU A 251 3.21 -21.40 -16.91
C LEU A 251 3.18 -22.93 -16.81
N SER A 252 2.78 -23.64 -17.87
CA SER A 252 2.78 -25.11 -17.91
C SER A 252 4.14 -25.71 -18.25
N LYS A 253 5.07 -24.90 -18.71
CA LYS A 253 6.46 -25.22 -18.98
C LYS A 253 7.34 -24.79 -17.82
#